data_04d46a6a570f1070594fe82521834ff9
#
_entry.id   04d46a6a570f1070594fe82521834ff9
#
_cell.length_a   1.000
_cell.length_b   1.000
_cell.length_c   1.000
_cell.angle_alpha   90.00
_cell.angle_beta   90.00
_cell.angle_gamma   90.00
#
_symmetry.space_group_name_H-M   'P 1'
#
loop_
_entity.id
_entity.type
_entity.pdbx_description
1 polymer ?
#
loop_
_entity_poly.entity_id
_entity_poly.type
_entity_poly.pdbx_seq_one_letter_code
_entity_poly.pdbx_strand_id
1 'polypeptide(L)'
;MTGWDPAQYLKFAQPRLRPALELLARVQLDAPAVVYELGCGTGALTTIMAERWPGAVVTGVDDSSDMLQRAVPSAPNARWQRKDIATWAPEAAADLIYSNAALHWLPDHGQLLRRLIGYLAPGGVLAVQMPRNFSAPSHVAIAEAARDGPWWARIEPLLHESPVAEPRWYLDLLSSLCASVDLWQTEYFQILSGENPVKEWTKGTWLQPLLAALAEPARTEFEEAYARRVARAYPPRADGTTVLPFLRLFFIASRAPLPVPATTLRRAGRAGRAGGA
;
A
#
# COMPACT_ATOMS: atom_id res chain seq x y z
N MET A 1 -10.23 12.98 -4.12
CA MET A 1 -11.34 12.24 -3.47
C MET A 1 -11.95 13.11 -2.39
N THR A 2 -13.15 13.63 -2.61
CA THR A 2 -13.90 14.42 -1.62
C THR A 2 -14.69 13.46 -0.74
N GLY A 3 -14.48 13.47 0.58
CA GLY A 3 -15.28 12.71 1.55
C GLY A 3 -14.53 11.70 2.42
N TRP A 4 -13.22 11.71 2.43
CA TRP A 4 -12.42 10.89 3.35
C TRP A 4 -12.56 11.41 4.79
N ASP A 5 -12.98 10.54 5.74
CA ASP A 5 -13.08 10.88 7.17
C ASP A 5 -11.83 10.36 7.92
N PRO A 6 -10.87 11.26 8.24
CA PRO A 6 -9.66 10.88 8.95
C PRO A 6 -9.92 10.34 10.36
N ALA A 7 -10.96 10.82 11.05
CA ALA A 7 -11.26 10.39 12.41
C ALA A 7 -11.78 8.95 12.43
N GLN A 8 -12.64 8.58 11.49
CA GLN A 8 -13.12 7.20 11.33
C GLN A 8 -11.98 6.26 10.92
N TYR A 9 -11.05 6.72 10.07
CA TYR A 9 -9.88 5.94 9.67
C TYR A 9 -8.93 5.67 10.83
N LEU A 10 -8.69 6.66 11.70
CA LEU A 10 -7.74 6.58 12.81
C LEU A 10 -8.20 5.68 13.95
N LYS A 11 -9.51 5.35 14.06
CA LYS A 11 -10.02 4.37 15.05
C LYS A 11 -9.30 3.02 14.97
N PHE A 12 -8.74 2.67 13.82
CA PHE A 12 -8.07 1.41 13.57
C PHE A 12 -6.59 1.60 13.17
N ALA A 13 -5.94 2.66 13.65
CA ALA A 13 -4.57 3.01 13.26
C ALA A 13 -3.55 1.90 13.57
N GLN A 14 -3.59 1.31 14.77
CA GLN A 14 -2.67 0.26 15.20
C GLN A 14 -2.72 -1.00 14.30
N PRO A 15 -3.90 -1.61 14.05
CA PRO A 15 -4.01 -2.75 13.13
C PRO A 15 -3.58 -2.43 11.69
N ARG A 16 -3.65 -1.17 11.28
CA ARG A 16 -3.25 -0.74 9.93
C ARG A 16 -1.76 -0.47 9.78
N LEU A 17 -1.07 -0.14 10.88
CA LEU A 17 0.38 0.10 10.88
C LEU A 17 1.18 -1.22 10.84
N ARG A 18 0.69 -2.29 11.47
CA ARG A 18 1.39 -3.58 11.54
C ARG A 18 1.86 -4.10 10.17
N PRO A 19 1.01 -4.20 9.13
CA PRO A 19 1.46 -4.66 7.81
C PRO A 19 2.55 -3.78 7.19
N ALA A 20 2.48 -2.46 7.44
CA ALA A 20 3.50 -1.54 6.97
C ALA A 20 4.85 -1.81 7.63
N LEU A 21 4.87 -2.04 8.93
CA LEU A 21 6.11 -2.35 9.64
C LEU A 21 6.69 -3.72 9.24
N GLU A 22 5.83 -4.72 9.01
CA GLU A 22 6.26 -6.05 8.53
C GLU A 22 6.86 -5.98 7.12
N LEU A 23 6.28 -5.16 6.21
CA LEU A 23 6.87 -4.89 4.90
C LEU A 23 8.22 -4.16 5.05
N LEU A 24 8.28 -3.09 5.86
CA LEU A 24 9.48 -2.31 6.07
C LEU A 24 10.63 -3.14 6.66
N ALA A 25 10.32 -4.10 7.56
CA ALA A 25 11.31 -4.99 8.16
C ALA A 25 11.98 -5.92 7.12
N ARG A 26 11.30 -6.21 6.00
CA ARG A 26 11.86 -7.04 4.92
C ARG A 26 12.65 -6.24 3.87
N VAL A 27 12.59 -4.90 3.89
CA VAL A 27 13.39 -4.05 3.02
C VAL A 27 14.85 -4.11 3.45
N GLN A 28 15.71 -4.69 2.58
CA GLN A 28 17.15 -4.86 2.80
C GLN A 28 17.91 -3.76 2.06
N LEU A 29 17.95 -2.58 2.67
CA LEU A 29 18.77 -1.45 2.24
C LEU A 29 19.52 -0.92 3.46
N ASP A 30 20.86 -0.89 3.39
CA ASP A 30 21.70 -0.47 4.52
C ASP A 30 21.69 1.05 4.67
N ALA A 31 21.92 1.79 3.59
CA ALA A 31 22.06 3.24 3.60
C ALA A 31 21.46 3.88 2.34
N PRO A 32 20.13 3.83 2.14
CA PRO A 32 19.50 4.54 1.03
C PRO A 32 19.69 6.05 1.20
N ALA A 33 19.91 6.78 0.10
CA ALA A 33 20.01 8.23 0.12
C ALA A 33 18.66 8.91 -0.19
N VAL A 34 17.85 8.32 -1.05
CA VAL A 34 16.57 8.88 -1.54
C VAL A 34 15.44 7.88 -1.33
N VAL A 35 14.50 8.24 -0.46
CA VAL A 35 13.35 7.40 -0.09
C VAL A 35 12.05 8.15 -0.32
N TYR A 36 11.11 7.53 -1.00
CA TYR A 36 9.75 8.06 -1.17
C TYR A 36 8.71 7.11 -0.57
N GLU A 37 7.78 7.64 0.21
CA GLU A 37 6.56 6.96 0.63
C GLU A 37 5.38 7.50 -0.18
N LEU A 38 4.71 6.64 -0.95
CA LEU A 38 3.53 6.99 -1.73
C LEU A 38 2.25 6.64 -0.97
N GLY A 39 1.41 7.65 -0.71
CA GLY A 39 0.23 7.56 0.14
C GLY A 39 0.59 7.59 1.62
N CYS A 40 1.40 8.57 2.02
CA CYS A 40 1.96 8.64 3.38
C CYS A 40 0.91 9.01 4.46
N GLY A 41 -0.25 9.51 4.07
CA GLY A 41 -1.28 9.95 5.01
C GLY A 41 -0.75 10.99 6.01
N THR A 42 -0.83 10.67 7.31
CA THR A 42 -0.33 11.51 8.39
C THR A 42 1.19 11.40 8.62
N GLY A 43 1.91 10.67 7.76
CA GLY A 43 3.36 10.60 7.78
C GLY A 43 3.99 9.76 8.89
N ALA A 44 3.21 8.95 9.59
CA ALA A 44 3.73 8.12 10.70
C ALA A 44 4.85 7.18 10.23
N LEU A 45 4.69 6.55 9.07
CA LEU A 45 5.69 5.63 8.53
C LEU A 45 6.84 6.37 7.86
N THR A 46 6.59 7.53 7.21
CA THR A 46 7.64 8.43 6.70
C THR A 46 8.62 8.79 7.83
N THR A 47 8.10 9.12 9.01
CA THR A 47 8.91 9.42 10.21
C THR A 47 9.74 8.22 10.63
N ILE A 48 9.13 7.02 10.73
CA ILE A 48 9.84 5.80 11.11
C ILE A 48 10.97 5.48 10.11
N MET A 49 10.74 5.68 8.81
CA MET A 49 11.78 5.50 7.79
C MET A 49 12.89 6.55 7.91
N ALA A 50 12.55 7.80 8.22
CA ALA A 50 13.53 8.87 8.43
C ALA A 50 14.41 8.62 9.67
N GLU A 51 13.85 8.07 10.73
CA GLU A 51 14.58 7.63 11.92
C GLU A 51 15.48 6.42 11.64
N ARG A 52 14.96 5.45 10.84
CA ARG A 52 15.73 4.26 10.44
C ARG A 52 16.95 4.62 9.59
N TRP A 53 16.83 5.62 8.73
CA TRP A 53 17.89 6.06 7.80
C TRP A 53 18.19 7.55 7.96
N PRO A 54 18.94 7.96 9.00
CA PRO A 54 19.20 9.37 9.28
C PRO A 54 19.96 10.11 8.16
N GLY A 55 20.70 9.38 7.32
CA GLY A 55 21.41 9.92 6.15
C GLY A 55 20.54 10.05 4.89
N ALA A 56 19.32 9.51 4.88
CA ALA A 56 18.42 9.59 3.74
C ALA A 56 17.62 10.88 3.72
N VAL A 57 17.23 11.34 2.54
CA VAL A 57 16.10 12.25 2.37
C VAL A 57 14.85 11.41 2.20
N VAL A 58 13.93 11.46 3.15
CA VAL A 58 12.69 10.69 3.14
C VAL A 58 11.52 11.62 2.83
N THR A 59 10.84 11.39 1.72
CA THR A 59 9.73 12.22 1.27
C THR A 59 8.43 11.45 1.30
N GLY A 60 7.49 11.87 2.14
CA GLY A 60 6.11 11.40 2.14
C GLY A 60 5.28 12.15 1.10
N VAL A 61 4.58 11.41 0.26
CA VAL A 61 3.73 11.94 -0.82
C VAL A 61 2.28 11.53 -0.56
N ASP A 62 1.38 12.51 -0.55
CA ASP A 62 -0.08 12.29 -0.43
C ASP A 62 -0.85 13.40 -1.16
N ASP A 63 -2.05 13.11 -1.67
CA ASP A 63 -2.90 14.12 -2.32
C ASP A 63 -3.79 14.89 -1.33
N SER A 64 -4.00 14.34 -0.13
CA SER A 64 -4.84 14.91 0.91
C SER A 64 -4.12 16.00 1.70
N SER A 65 -4.56 17.26 1.52
CA SER A 65 -4.09 18.39 2.34
C SER A 65 -4.36 18.15 3.84
N ASP A 66 -5.51 17.56 4.18
CA ASP A 66 -5.94 17.35 5.56
C ASP A 66 -5.08 16.30 6.27
N MET A 67 -4.61 15.28 5.55
CA MET A 67 -3.66 14.29 6.05
C MET A 67 -2.29 14.93 6.27
N LEU A 68 -1.77 15.66 5.29
CA LEU A 68 -0.46 16.29 5.38
C LEU A 68 -0.39 17.40 6.43
N GLN A 69 -1.49 18.13 6.69
CA GLN A 69 -1.54 19.10 7.79
C GLN A 69 -1.40 18.46 9.18
N ARG A 70 -1.75 17.18 9.30
CA ARG A 70 -1.58 16.40 10.54
C ARG A 70 -0.23 15.71 10.62
N ALA A 71 0.53 15.72 9.52
CA ALA A 71 1.88 15.16 9.50
C ALA A 71 2.79 16.09 10.29
N VAL A 72 3.26 15.61 11.44
CA VAL A 72 4.20 16.37 12.30
C VAL A 72 5.62 16.08 11.82
N PRO A 73 6.42 17.10 11.46
CA PRO A 73 7.83 16.90 11.18
C PRO A 73 8.55 16.52 12.46
N SER A 74 8.74 15.24 12.71
CA SER A 74 9.46 14.74 13.89
C SER A 74 10.91 14.35 13.59
N ALA A 75 11.30 14.30 12.30
CA ALA A 75 12.64 13.99 11.86
C ALA A 75 13.16 15.08 10.89
N PRO A 76 14.39 15.60 11.04
CA PRO A 76 14.91 16.70 10.24
C PRO A 76 15.13 16.36 8.76
N ASN A 77 15.21 15.07 8.43
CA ASN A 77 15.38 14.54 7.08
C ASN A 77 14.04 14.07 6.44
N ALA A 78 12.91 14.24 7.14
CA ALA A 78 11.58 13.98 6.59
C ALA A 78 11.05 15.22 5.84
N ARG A 79 10.43 15.00 4.69
CA ARG A 79 9.80 16.02 3.84
C ARG A 79 8.40 15.58 3.45
N TRP A 80 7.54 16.55 3.11
CA TRP A 80 6.17 16.31 2.72
C TRP A 80 5.90 16.94 1.36
N GLN A 81 5.24 16.18 0.48
CA GLN A 81 4.91 16.63 -0.85
C GLN A 81 3.43 16.33 -1.15
N ARG A 82 2.64 17.38 -1.42
CA ARG A 82 1.27 17.20 -1.87
C ARG A 82 1.25 16.92 -3.36
N LYS A 83 1.05 15.66 -3.75
CA LYS A 83 0.95 15.22 -5.15
C LYS A 83 0.03 14.01 -5.26
N ASP A 84 -0.64 13.91 -6.41
CA ASP A 84 -1.37 12.71 -6.80
C ASP A 84 -0.39 11.65 -7.32
N ILE A 85 -0.44 10.44 -6.73
CA ILE A 85 0.41 9.29 -7.12
C ILE A 85 0.19 8.94 -8.61
N ALA A 86 -1.03 9.14 -9.14
CA ALA A 86 -1.33 8.85 -10.53
C ALA A 86 -0.42 9.61 -11.51
N THR A 87 -0.02 10.83 -11.16
CA THR A 87 0.81 11.71 -11.98
C THR A 87 2.18 12.03 -11.37
N TRP A 88 2.44 11.51 -10.16
CA TRP A 88 3.69 11.78 -9.45
C TRP A 88 4.92 11.28 -10.20
N ALA A 89 5.97 12.09 -10.16
CA ALA A 89 7.32 11.74 -10.56
C ALA A 89 8.31 12.24 -9.49
N PRO A 90 9.38 11.49 -9.20
CA PRO A 90 10.39 11.87 -8.23
C PRO A 90 11.30 12.98 -8.76
N GLU A 91 11.87 13.77 -7.84
CA GLU A 91 12.88 14.78 -8.17
C GLU A 91 14.27 14.16 -8.43
N ALA A 92 14.52 12.99 -7.85
CA ALA A 92 15.72 12.19 -8.05
C ALA A 92 15.40 10.71 -8.10
N ALA A 93 16.26 9.92 -8.74
CA ALA A 93 16.10 8.46 -8.78
C ALA A 93 16.08 7.90 -7.35
N ALA A 94 15.13 7.00 -7.08
CA ALA A 94 14.84 6.51 -5.74
C ALA A 94 15.64 5.24 -5.41
N ASP A 95 16.25 5.20 -4.24
CA ASP A 95 16.76 3.95 -3.67
C ASP A 95 15.63 3.09 -3.11
N LEU A 96 14.57 3.76 -2.59
CA LEU A 96 13.35 3.10 -2.14
C LEU A 96 12.12 3.89 -2.55
N ILE A 97 11.19 3.22 -3.23
CA ILE A 97 9.79 3.64 -3.33
C ILE A 97 8.98 2.69 -2.46
N TYR A 98 8.34 3.23 -1.45
CA TYR A 98 7.54 2.49 -0.50
C TYR A 98 6.07 2.89 -0.59
N SER A 99 5.15 1.93 -0.52
CA SER A 99 3.71 2.23 -0.48
C SER A 99 2.94 1.21 0.35
N ASN A 100 2.18 1.69 1.31
CA ASN A 100 1.32 0.86 2.13
C ASN A 100 -0.13 1.32 2.05
N ALA A 101 -1.01 0.44 1.60
CA ALA A 101 -2.46 0.65 1.50
C ALA A 101 -2.84 1.93 0.71
N ALA A 102 -2.12 2.24 -0.38
CA ALA A 102 -2.38 3.38 -1.24
C ALA A 102 -2.60 3.00 -2.71
N LEU A 103 -1.75 2.16 -3.30
CA LEU A 103 -1.82 1.90 -4.75
C LEU A 103 -3.11 1.21 -5.20
N HIS A 104 -3.81 0.49 -4.32
CA HIS A 104 -5.11 -0.14 -4.63
C HIS A 104 -6.24 0.85 -4.91
N TRP A 105 -6.01 2.15 -4.73
CA TRP A 105 -6.95 3.19 -5.14
C TRP A 105 -6.75 3.66 -6.58
N LEU A 106 -5.67 3.22 -7.23
CA LEU A 106 -5.31 3.64 -8.57
C LEU A 106 -5.68 2.57 -9.60
N PRO A 107 -6.14 2.98 -10.78
CA PRO A 107 -6.36 2.05 -11.90
C PRO A 107 -5.03 1.67 -12.56
N ASP A 108 -5.08 0.67 -13.44
CA ASP A 108 -3.98 0.29 -14.32
C ASP A 108 -2.63 0.09 -13.61
N HIS A 109 -2.59 -0.90 -12.74
CA HIS A 109 -1.35 -1.28 -12.04
C HIS A 109 -0.22 -1.67 -13.03
N GLY A 110 -0.56 -2.07 -14.26
CA GLY A 110 0.42 -2.41 -15.28
C GLY A 110 1.28 -1.20 -15.68
N GLN A 111 0.64 -0.08 -16.00
CA GLN A 111 1.35 1.16 -16.32
C GLN A 111 1.98 1.77 -15.07
N LEU A 112 1.26 1.79 -13.95
CA LEU A 112 1.73 2.35 -12.69
C LEU A 112 3.04 1.71 -12.24
N LEU A 113 3.09 0.38 -12.16
CA LEU A 113 4.28 -0.34 -11.68
C LEU A 113 5.48 -0.19 -12.63
N ARG A 114 5.27 -0.23 -13.95
CA ARG A 114 6.34 0.04 -14.93
C ARG A 114 6.94 1.42 -14.72
N ARG A 115 6.10 2.44 -14.49
CA ARG A 115 6.52 3.81 -14.22
C ARG A 115 7.30 3.92 -12.93
N LEU A 116 6.79 3.34 -11.82
CA LEU A 116 7.46 3.40 -10.52
C LEU A 116 8.81 2.68 -10.54
N ILE A 117 8.91 1.51 -11.19
CA ILE A 117 10.19 0.81 -11.37
C ILE A 117 11.16 1.64 -12.21
N GLY A 118 10.67 2.36 -13.22
CA GLY A 118 11.49 3.28 -14.03
C GLY A 118 12.11 4.41 -13.21
N TYR A 119 11.51 4.80 -12.10
CA TYR A 119 12.00 5.84 -11.19
C TYR A 119 13.04 5.36 -10.16
N LEU A 120 13.24 4.04 -10.04
CA LEU A 120 14.25 3.51 -9.14
C LEU A 120 15.67 3.78 -9.65
N ALA A 121 16.58 4.05 -8.74
CA ALA A 121 18.01 3.99 -9.01
C ALA A 121 18.43 2.54 -9.38
N PRO A 122 19.58 2.33 -10.02
CA PRO A 122 20.14 0.99 -10.15
C PRO A 122 20.33 0.32 -8.79
N GLY A 123 19.77 -0.88 -8.60
CA GLY A 123 19.71 -1.55 -7.30
C GLY A 123 18.61 -1.04 -6.36
N GLY A 124 17.84 -0.03 -6.78
CA GLY A 124 16.72 0.50 -6.01
C GLY A 124 15.57 -0.48 -5.87
N VAL A 125 14.73 -0.27 -4.88
CA VAL A 125 13.67 -1.18 -4.41
C VAL A 125 12.31 -0.51 -4.48
N LEU A 126 11.32 -1.24 -4.99
CA LEU A 126 9.90 -0.96 -4.87
C LEU A 126 9.29 -1.92 -3.86
N ALA A 127 8.80 -1.40 -2.72
CA ALA A 127 8.16 -2.17 -1.67
C ALA A 127 6.68 -1.75 -1.53
N VAL A 128 5.75 -2.67 -1.74
CA VAL A 128 4.32 -2.37 -1.77
C VAL A 128 3.51 -3.36 -0.96
N GLN A 129 2.55 -2.83 -0.20
CA GLN A 129 1.48 -3.59 0.43
C GLN A 129 0.12 -3.04 -0.01
N MET A 130 -0.79 -3.95 -0.32
CA MET A 130 -2.19 -3.62 -0.67
C MET A 130 -3.18 -4.56 0.01
N PRO A 131 -4.36 -4.09 0.44
CA PRO A 131 -5.45 -4.98 0.80
C PRO A 131 -5.91 -5.78 -0.42
N ARG A 132 -6.22 -7.07 -0.22
CA ARG A 132 -6.72 -7.98 -1.26
C ARG A 132 -7.92 -8.79 -0.75
N ASN A 133 -8.88 -8.12 -0.18
CA ASN A 133 -10.08 -8.74 0.39
C ASN A 133 -11.38 -8.32 -0.33
N PHE A 134 -11.29 -8.00 -1.62
CA PHE A 134 -12.44 -7.57 -2.42
C PHE A 134 -13.47 -8.68 -2.65
N SER A 135 -13.06 -9.95 -2.57
CA SER A 135 -13.94 -11.11 -2.57
C SER A 135 -14.43 -11.53 -1.17
N ALA A 136 -14.00 -10.83 -0.12
CA ALA A 136 -14.45 -11.13 1.23
C ALA A 136 -15.95 -10.83 1.42
N PRO A 137 -16.66 -11.54 2.32
CA PRO A 137 -18.09 -11.34 2.55
C PRO A 137 -18.48 -9.90 2.85
N SER A 138 -17.60 -9.11 3.49
CA SER A 138 -17.82 -7.68 3.73
C SER A 138 -17.92 -6.84 2.47
N HIS A 139 -17.16 -7.16 1.42
CA HIS A 139 -17.22 -6.45 0.13
C HIS A 139 -18.33 -6.99 -0.77
N VAL A 140 -18.53 -8.30 -0.77
CA VAL A 140 -19.67 -8.94 -1.47
C VAL A 140 -21.00 -8.38 -0.95
N ALA A 141 -21.14 -8.25 0.37
CA ALA A 141 -22.34 -7.69 1.00
C ALA A 141 -22.64 -6.24 0.57
N ILE A 142 -21.61 -5.43 0.24
CA ILE A 142 -21.81 -4.07 -0.31
C ILE A 142 -22.53 -4.17 -1.67
N ALA A 143 -22.02 -5.00 -2.58
CA ALA A 143 -22.61 -5.15 -3.92
C ALA A 143 -24.02 -5.77 -3.87
N GLU A 144 -24.26 -6.71 -2.96
CA GLU A 144 -25.59 -7.29 -2.73
C GLU A 144 -26.57 -6.26 -2.18
N ALA A 145 -26.18 -5.52 -1.13
CA ALA A 145 -27.03 -4.47 -0.57
C ALA A 145 -27.32 -3.36 -1.59
N ALA A 146 -26.38 -3.06 -2.47
CA ALA A 146 -26.59 -2.11 -3.55
C ALA A 146 -27.65 -2.56 -4.54
N ARG A 147 -27.64 -3.86 -4.96
CA ARG A 147 -28.58 -4.40 -5.95
C ARG A 147 -30.02 -4.51 -5.43
N ASP A 148 -30.19 -4.67 -4.12
CA ASP A 148 -31.49 -4.99 -3.54
C ASP A 148 -32.35 -3.76 -3.21
N GLY A 149 -31.89 -2.54 -3.49
CA GLY A 149 -32.60 -1.34 -3.10
C GLY A 149 -32.79 -0.29 -4.21
N PRO A 150 -33.64 0.71 -3.97
CA PRO A 150 -33.96 1.75 -4.93
C PRO A 150 -32.76 2.69 -5.25
N TRP A 151 -31.70 2.59 -4.48
CA TRP A 151 -30.45 3.35 -4.64
C TRP A 151 -29.53 2.80 -5.72
N TRP A 152 -29.83 1.66 -6.34
CA TRP A 152 -28.97 0.97 -7.31
C TRP A 152 -28.38 1.91 -8.36
N ALA A 153 -29.23 2.65 -9.08
CA ALA A 153 -28.80 3.55 -10.16
C ALA A 153 -27.76 4.62 -9.73
N ARG A 154 -27.73 4.95 -8.44
CA ARG A 154 -26.74 5.91 -7.89
C ARG A 154 -25.47 5.24 -7.39
N ILE A 155 -25.56 3.98 -6.93
CA ILE A 155 -24.44 3.24 -6.35
C ILE A 155 -23.67 2.46 -7.41
N GLU A 156 -24.35 1.86 -8.39
CA GLU A 156 -23.75 1.02 -9.43
C GLU A 156 -22.50 1.66 -10.08
N PRO A 157 -22.51 2.93 -10.51
CA PRO A 157 -21.32 3.56 -11.11
C PRO A 157 -20.13 3.74 -10.16
N LEU A 158 -20.36 3.59 -8.84
CA LEU A 158 -19.34 3.73 -7.79
C LEU A 158 -18.81 2.37 -7.33
N LEU A 159 -19.45 1.27 -7.77
CA LEU A 159 -18.96 -0.07 -7.49
C LEU A 159 -17.81 -0.37 -8.47
N HIS A 160 -16.65 -0.57 -7.94
CA HIS A 160 -15.47 -0.93 -8.72
C HIS A 160 -15.18 -2.42 -8.57
N GLU A 161 -14.76 -3.04 -9.66
CA GLU A 161 -14.09 -4.33 -9.59
C GLU A 161 -12.81 -4.21 -8.73
N SER A 162 -12.30 -5.35 -8.25
CA SER A 162 -11.06 -5.35 -7.49
C SER A 162 -9.94 -4.69 -8.31
N PRO A 163 -9.36 -3.57 -7.89
CA PRO A 163 -8.22 -2.97 -8.58
C PRO A 163 -6.94 -3.80 -8.36
N VAL A 164 -6.96 -4.71 -7.38
CA VAL A 164 -5.83 -5.57 -7.06
C VAL A 164 -6.03 -6.92 -7.75
N ALA A 165 -5.19 -7.19 -8.72
CA ALA A 165 -5.18 -8.41 -9.51
C ALA A 165 -4.73 -9.64 -8.69
N GLU A 166 -4.75 -10.81 -9.32
CA GLU A 166 -4.23 -12.04 -8.73
C GLU A 166 -2.70 -11.94 -8.52
N PRO A 167 -2.15 -12.55 -7.45
CA PRO A 167 -0.72 -12.47 -7.12
C PRO A 167 0.18 -12.88 -8.27
N ARG A 168 -0.22 -13.91 -9.04
CA ARG A 168 0.53 -14.39 -10.19
C ARG A 168 0.73 -13.31 -11.25
N TRP A 169 -0.29 -12.49 -11.50
CA TRP A 169 -0.19 -11.40 -12.46
C TRP A 169 0.90 -10.38 -12.06
N TYR A 170 0.97 -10.01 -10.76
CA TYR A 170 2.06 -9.15 -10.26
C TYR A 170 3.41 -9.82 -10.37
N LEU A 171 3.51 -11.10 -10.03
CA LEU A 171 4.76 -11.86 -10.12
C LEU A 171 5.27 -11.88 -11.57
N ASP A 172 4.42 -12.22 -12.53
CA ASP A 172 4.78 -12.29 -13.95
C ASP A 172 5.21 -10.90 -14.48
N LEU A 173 4.47 -9.83 -14.13
CA LEU A 173 4.82 -8.47 -14.51
C LEU A 173 6.17 -8.03 -13.91
N LEU A 174 6.31 -8.15 -12.60
CA LEU A 174 7.50 -7.66 -11.89
C LEU A 174 8.76 -8.45 -12.25
N SER A 175 8.66 -9.77 -12.45
CA SER A 175 9.78 -10.61 -12.90
C SER A 175 10.28 -10.23 -14.29
N SER A 176 9.43 -9.64 -15.13
CA SER A 176 9.84 -9.13 -16.44
C SER A 176 10.59 -7.79 -16.39
N LEU A 177 10.52 -7.07 -15.26
CA LEU A 177 11.02 -5.70 -15.10
C LEU A 177 12.18 -5.59 -14.09
N CYS A 178 12.27 -6.52 -13.16
CA CYS A 178 13.15 -6.45 -12.00
C CYS A 178 14.12 -7.63 -11.96
N ALA A 179 15.25 -7.45 -11.29
CA ALA A 179 16.24 -8.50 -11.08
C ALA A 179 15.81 -9.51 -10.02
N SER A 180 15.03 -9.08 -9.04
CA SER A 180 14.46 -9.96 -8.02
C SER A 180 13.07 -9.48 -7.61
N VAL A 181 12.24 -10.46 -7.24
CA VAL A 181 10.88 -10.22 -6.74
C VAL A 181 10.63 -11.18 -5.57
N ASP A 182 10.28 -10.64 -4.41
CA ASP A 182 9.69 -11.36 -3.29
C ASP A 182 8.22 -10.95 -3.19
N LEU A 183 7.29 -11.90 -3.37
CA LEU A 183 5.85 -11.66 -3.36
C LEU A 183 5.17 -12.67 -2.45
N TRP A 184 4.34 -12.16 -1.52
CA TRP A 184 3.61 -13.02 -0.58
C TRP A 184 2.26 -12.43 -0.20
N GLN A 185 1.45 -13.23 0.47
CA GLN A 185 0.20 -12.82 1.08
C GLN A 185 0.22 -13.12 2.57
N THR A 186 -0.47 -12.28 3.34
CA THR A 186 -0.71 -12.53 4.77
C THR A 186 -2.17 -12.25 5.09
N GLU A 187 -2.82 -13.18 5.75
CA GLU A 187 -4.15 -12.96 6.30
C GLU A 187 -4.03 -12.57 7.78
N TYR A 188 -4.57 -11.42 8.12
CA TYR A 188 -4.61 -10.89 9.47
C TYR A 188 -6.00 -11.13 10.06
N PHE A 189 -6.07 -11.76 11.21
CA PHE A 189 -7.33 -11.92 11.95
C PHE A 189 -7.50 -10.75 12.91
N GLN A 190 -8.28 -9.74 12.48
CA GLN A 190 -8.55 -8.57 13.31
C GLN A 190 -9.64 -8.92 14.32
N ILE A 191 -9.35 -8.76 15.62
CA ILE A 191 -10.33 -8.91 16.69
C ILE A 191 -10.94 -7.55 16.95
N LEU A 192 -12.21 -7.40 16.62
CA LEU A 192 -12.93 -6.15 16.69
C LEU A 192 -13.99 -6.20 17.80
N SER A 193 -14.18 -5.09 18.52
CA SER A 193 -15.19 -4.93 19.57
C SER A 193 -16.24 -3.88 19.16
N GLY A 194 -17.43 -3.98 19.71
CA GLY A 194 -18.53 -3.05 19.47
C GLY A 194 -19.69 -3.66 18.69
N GLU A 195 -20.70 -2.85 18.45
CA GLU A 195 -21.87 -3.24 17.66
C GLU A 195 -21.53 -3.22 16.18
N ASN A 196 -21.69 -4.38 15.51
CA ASN A 196 -21.41 -4.56 14.08
C ASN A 196 -20.05 -3.96 13.63
N PRO A 197 -18.94 -4.35 14.26
CA PRO A 197 -17.67 -3.63 14.12
C PRO A 197 -17.05 -3.78 12.72
N VAL A 198 -17.44 -4.79 11.94
CA VAL A 198 -17.01 -4.94 10.55
C VAL A 198 -17.66 -3.88 9.66
N LYS A 199 -18.93 -3.50 9.93
CA LYS A 199 -19.57 -2.36 9.27
C LYS A 199 -18.79 -1.07 9.55
N GLU A 200 -18.44 -0.83 10.81
CA GLU A 200 -17.66 0.36 11.20
C GLU A 200 -16.25 0.37 10.55
N TRP A 201 -15.61 -0.78 10.42
CA TRP A 201 -14.34 -0.90 9.72
C TRP A 201 -14.45 -0.50 8.24
N THR A 202 -15.45 -1.01 7.54
CA THR A 202 -15.68 -0.73 6.11
C THR A 202 -16.20 0.68 5.87
N LYS A 203 -16.94 1.26 6.83
CA LYS A 203 -17.43 2.64 6.79
C LYS A 203 -16.28 3.65 6.69
N GLY A 204 -15.14 3.37 7.33
CA GLY A 204 -13.93 4.19 7.21
C GLY A 204 -13.19 4.06 5.88
N THR A 205 -13.69 3.27 4.93
CA THR A 205 -13.02 3.01 3.64
C THR A 205 -14.04 2.88 2.49
N TRP A 206 -14.34 1.66 2.05
CA TRP A 206 -15.14 1.36 0.85
C TRP A 206 -16.61 1.74 0.93
N LEU A 207 -17.21 1.76 2.09
CA LEU A 207 -18.61 2.12 2.25
C LEU A 207 -18.85 3.63 2.18
N GLN A 208 -17.86 4.44 2.60
CA GLN A 208 -18.00 5.89 2.70
C GLN A 208 -18.38 6.59 1.38
N PRO A 209 -17.75 6.34 0.23
CA PRO A 209 -18.15 6.98 -1.02
C PRO A 209 -19.59 6.66 -1.43
N LEU A 210 -20.06 5.44 -1.15
CA LEU A 210 -21.41 4.98 -1.48
C LEU A 210 -22.45 5.68 -0.59
N LEU A 211 -22.17 5.80 0.71
CA LEU A 211 -23.04 6.54 1.64
C LEU A 211 -23.09 8.04 1.29
N ALA A 212 -21.96 8.63 0.88
CA ALA A 212 -21.90 10.03 0.48
C ALA A 212 -22.71 10.34 -0.79
N ALA A 213 -22.91 9.36 -1.66
CA ALA A 213 -23.71 9.51 -2.89
C ALA A 213 -25.23 9.48 -2.63
N LEU A 214 -25.67 9.11 -1.44
CA LEU A 214 -27.08 8.95 -1.08
C LEU A 214 -27.54 10.09 -0.15
N ALA A 215 -28.75 10.58 -0.40
CA ALA A 215 -29.49 11.42 0.54
C ALA A 215 -30.35 10.55 1.49
N GLU A 216 -30.79 11.14 2.60
CA GLU A 216 -31.79 10.48 3.47
C GLU A 216 -33.16 10.41 2.77
N PRO A 217 -33.97 9.35 3.00
CA PRO A 217 -33.70 8.23 3.89
C PRO A 217 -32.86 7.09 3.26
N ALA A 218 -32.61 7.11 1.96
CA ALA A 218 -31.95 6.03 1.22
C ALA A 218 -30.54 5.71 1.77
N ARG A 219 -29.82 6.70 2.30
CA ARG A 219 -28.53 6.48 2.96
C ARG A 219 -28.65 5.56 4.16
N THR A 220 -29.54 5.86 5.07
CA THR A 220 -29.80 5.07 6.28
C THR A 220 -30.27 3.66 5.90
N GLU A 221 -31.22 3.54 4.99
CA GLU A 221 -31.77 2.25 4.55
C GLU A 221 -30.68 1.36 3.90
N PHE A 222 -29.81 1.94 3.08
CA PHE A 222 -28.67 1.23 2.46
C PHE A 222 -27.67 0.77 3.54
N GLU A 223 -27.27 1.66 4.47
CA GLU A 223 -26.37 1.32 5.57
C GLU A 223 -26.93 0.17 6.40
N GLU A 224 -28.22 0.18 6.73
CA GLU A 224 -28.90 -0.91 7.45
C GLU A 224 -28.94 -2.20 6.65
N ALA A 225 -29.25 -2.14 5.34
CA ALA A 225 -29.26 -3.31 4.46
C ALA A 225 -27.90 -3.97 4.41
N TYR A 226 -26.84 -3.20 4.32
CA TYR A 226 -25.46 -3.66 4.43
C TYR A 226 -25.15 -4.23 5.82
N ALA A 227 -25.50 -3.50 6.90
CA ALA A 227 -25.24 -3.90 8.27
C ALA A 227 -25.81 -5.27 8.61
N ARG A 228 -27.04 -5.57 8.17
CA ARG A 228 -27.68 -6.88 8.37
C ARG A 228 -26.91 -8.02 7.68
N ARG A 229 -26.38 -7.82 6.48
CA ARG A 229 -25.60 -8.82 5.74
C ARG A 229 -24.27 -9.10 6.40
N VAL A 230 -23.57 -8.05 6.77
CA VAL A 230 -22.26 -8.14 7.44
C VAL A 230 -22.38 -8.81 8.80
N ALA A 231 -23.39 -8.49 9.59
CA ALA A 231 -23.61 -9.13 10.89
C ALA A 231 -23.86 -10.65 10.76
N ARG A 232 -24.49 -11.10 9.66
CA ARG A 232 -24.68 -12.54 9.39
C ARG A 232 -23.37 -13.21 8.96
N ALA A 233 -22.57 -12.51 8.14
CA ALA A 233 -21.30 -13.05 7.63
C ALA A 233 -20.19 -13.09 8.68
N TYR A 234 -20.27 -12.21 9.67
CA TYR A 234 -19.28 -12.09 10.77
C TYR A 234 -20.00 -12.09 12.12
N PRO A 235 -20.50 -13.24 12.57
CA PRO A 235 -21.20 -13.33 13.85
C PRO A 235 -20.24 -13.08 15.02
N PRO A 236 -20.73 -12.50 16.13
CA PRO A 236 -19.93 -12.32 17.31
C PRO A 236 -19.56 -13.66 17.94
N ARG A 237 -18.38 -13.71 18.56
CA ARG A 237 -17.89 -14.82 19.38
C ARG A 237 -18.57 -14.81 20.76
N ALA A 238 -18.33 -15.86 21.54
CA ALA A 238 -18.86 -15.97 22.89
C ALA A 238 -18.41 -14.84 23.86
N ASP A 239 -17.24 -14.23 23.57
CA ASP A 239 -16.70 -13.10 24.32
C ASP A 239 -17.23 -11.73 23.83
N GLY A 240 -18.17 -11.72 22.88
CA GLY A 240 -18.73 -10.51 22.28
C GLY A 240 -17.85 -9.84 21.23
N THR A 241 -16.66 -10.36 20.93
CA THR A 241 -15.80 -9.86 19.88
C THR A 241 -16.17 -10.44 18.51
N THR A 242 -15.78 -9.77 17.43
CA THR A 242 -15.96 -10.25 16.05
C THR A 242 -14.61 -10.37 15.38
N VAL A 243 -14.37 -11.48 14.69
CA VAL A 243 -13.13 -11.69 13.91
C VAL A 243 -13.35 -11.24 12.47
N LEU A 244 -12.50 -10.35 11.99
CA LEU A 244 -12.42 -9.95 10.59
C LEU A 244 -11.12 -10.49 9.98
N PRO A 245 -11.16 -11.58 9.18
CA PRO A 245 -10.04 -11.99 8.35
C PRO A 245 -9.77 -10.90 7.31
N PHE A 246 -8.53 -10.48 7.19
CA PHE A 246 -8.13 -9.38 6.31
C PHE A 246 -6.89 -9.76 5.51
N LEU A 247 -7.10 -10.17 4.25
CA LEU A 247 -6.03 -10.59 3.35
C LEU A 247 -5.31 -9.38 2.77
N ARG A 248 -3.98 -9.45 2.76
CA ARG A 248 -3.09 -8.45 2.18
C ARG A 248 -2.08 -9.06 1.25
N LEU A 249 -1.82 -8.39 0.14
CA LEU A 249 -0.78 -8.71 -0.81
C LEU A 249 0.44 -7.81 -0.55
N PHE A 250 1.61 -8.40 -0.62
CA PHE A 250 2.90 -7.75 -0.45
C PHE A 250 3.83 -8.11 -1.59
N PHE A 251 4.66 -7.17 -1.98
CA PHE A 251 5.82 -7.47 -2.80
C PHE A 251 6.97 -6.50 -2.56
N ILE A 252 8.18 -7.02 -2.77
CA ILE A 252 9.43 -6.28 -2.84
C ILE A 252 10.08 -6.63 -4.17
N ALA A 253 10.31 -5.63 -5.01
CA ALA A 253 10.90 -5.80 -6.34
C ALA A 253 12.14 -4.91 -6.46
N SER A 254 13.28 -5.49 -6.83
CA SER A 254 14.55 -4.77 -6.92
C SER A 254 14.97 -4.59 -8.39
N ARG A 255 15.27 -3.34 -8.77
CA ARG A 255 15.86 -3.05 -10.07
C ARG A 255 17.27 -3.61 -10.15
N ALA A 256 17.70 -4.06 -11.33
CA ALA A 256 19.06 -4.53 -11.53
C ALA A 256 20.09 -3.45 -11.14
N PRO A 257 21.16 -3.83 -10.40
CA PRO A 257 22.28 -2.93 -10.16
C PRO A 257 23.02 -2.60 -11.46
N LEU A 258 23.83 -1.54 -11.45
CA LEU A 258 24.72 -1.30 -12.56
C LEU A 258 25.70 -2.49 -12.74
N PRO A 259 26.02 -2.88 -13.97
CA PRO A 259 27.04 -3.89 -14.19
C PRO A 259 28.38 -3.41 -13.56
N VAL A 260 28.96 -4.23 -12.71
CA VAL A 260 30.30 -3.95 -12.18
C VAL A 260 31.27 -3.97 -13.37
N PRO A 261 32.05 -2.90 -13.60
CA PRO A 261 33.06 -2.91 -14.66
C PRO A 261 33.97 -4.13 -14.45
N ALA A 262 34.16 -4.95 -15.49
CA ALA A 262 35.09 -6.06 -15.43
C ALA A 262 36.49 -5.47 -15.10
N THR A 263 36.93 -5.66 -13.86
CA THR A 263 38.29 -5.31 -13.47
C THR A 263 39.22 -6.13 -14.31
N THR A 264 39.95 -5.49 -15.23
CA THR A 264 40.96 -6.14 -16.08
C THR A 264 42.01 -6.67 -15.13
N LEU A 265 41.92 -7.96 -14.77
CA LEU A 265 43.02 -8.66 -14.09
C LEU A 265 44.23 -8.57 -15.06
N ARG A 266 45.06 -7.54 -14.85
CA ARG A 266 46.39 -7.51 -15.45
C ARG A 266 47.10 -8.80 -14.98
N ARG A 267 47.24 -9.77 -15.88
CA ARG A 267 48.18 -10.87 -15.70
C ARG A 267 49.57 -10.26 -15.43
N ALA A 268 49.98 -10.33 -14.20
CA ALA A 268 51.37 -10.10 -13.84
C ALA A 268 52.21 -11.11 -14.66
N GLY A 269 52.89 -10.59 -15.67
CA GLY A 269 53.78 -11.40 -16.52
C GLY A 269 54.83 -12.09 -15.66
N ARG A 270 54.91 -13.39 -15.78
CA ARG A 270 56.02 -14.22 -15.32
C ARG A 270 57.30 -13.64 -15.94
N ALA A 271 58.08 -12.89 -15.15
CA ALA A 271 59.44 -12.59 -15.52
C ALA A 271 60.23 -13.90 -15.55
N GLY A 272 60.70 -14.27 -16.73
CA GLY A 272 61.50 -15.45 -16.93
C GLY A 272 62.80 -15.33 -16.16
N ARG A 273 63.12 -16.35 -15.39
CA ARG A 273 64.49 -16.62 -14.92
C ARG A 273 65.22 -17.24 -16.10
N ALA A 274 66.09 -16.41 -16.79
CA ALA A 274 67.16 -16.94 -17.57
C ALA A 274 68.25 -17.41 -16.62
N GLY A 275 68.46 -18.72 -16.57
CA GLY A 275 69.66 -19.31 -15.98
C GLY A 275 70.81 -19.12 -16.91
N GLY A 276 71.93 -18.80 -16.39
CA GLY A 276 73.20 -18.85 -17.06
C GLY A 276 74.26 -19.49 -16.20
N ALA A 277 74.84 -20.49 -16.73
CA ALA A 277 76.14 -21.18 -16.43
C ALA A 277 76.42 -21.59 -14.99
#